data_4a704009c1cf15c7631f941106cda9d6
#
_entry.id   4a704009c1cf15c7631f941106cda9d6
#
_cell.length_a   1.000
_cell.length_b   1.000
_cell.length_c   1.000
_cell.angle_alpha   90.00
_cell.angle_beta   90.00
_cell.angle_gamma   90.00
#
_symmetry.space_group_name_H-M   'P 1'
#
loop_
_entity.id
_entity.type
_entity.pdbx_description
1 polymer ?
#
loop_
_entity_poly.entity_id
_entity_poly.type
_entity_poly.pdbx_seq_one_letter_code
_entity_poly.pdbx_strand_id
1 'polypeptide(L)'
;KNLGRELDEPVTALGFVASCTVSEDGVADVHLRLPTYFCAPNFAFLMVADAYEAVSAVAGVRRAAIVLDDHFASDAINEGVAARAGFVESFDGLAAAELDDLRADFIRKAVLAGTDRVCRPLLAAGRTTDDLAAMTLGEVPASGDRERLRERRAELGLPCSDDSPLLVDAVTGAAIGVQALPLHLRKARLTRVGAEANSGICRGMLRDRYAGAGVGAVHDPNSDALNDAMNDSTPAPARVEEHA
;
A
#
# COMPACT_ATOMS: atom_id res chain seq x y z
N LYS A 1 5.98 -3.11 2.91
CA LYS A 1 5.19 -2.59 1.75
C LYS A 1 3.73 -2.52 2.15
N ASN A 2 3.07 -1.42 1.83
CA ASN A 2 1.67 -1.20 2.18
C ASN A 2 0.79 -1.89 1.13
N LEU A 3 0.26 -3.06 1.48
CA LEU A 3 -0.44 -3.96 0.55
C LEU A 3 -1.85 -3.47 0.15
N GLY A 4 -2.41 -2.49 0.85
CA GLY A 4 -3.67 -1.84 0.50
C GLY A 4 -3.47 -0.55 -0.30
N ARG A 5 -2.65 -0.55 -1.35
CA ARG A 5 -2.22 0.65 -2.08
C ARG A 5 -3.36 1.49 -2.64
N GLU A 6 -4.43 0.88 -3.13
CA GLU A 6 -5.60 1.62 -3.59
C GLU A 6 -6.30 2.38 -2.46
N LEU A 7 -6.30 1.80 -1.26
CA LEU A 7 -6.92 2.36 -0.07
C LEU A 7 -5.93 3.14 0.81
N ASP A 8 -4.63 3.04 0.51
CA ASP A 8 -3.51 3.59 1.30
C ASP A 8 -3.57 3.18 2.80
N GLU A 9 -4.07 1.96 3.03
CA GLU A 9 -4.11 1.31 4.34
C GLU A 9 -3.49 -0.09 4.26
N PRO A 10 -2.83 -0.58 5.33
CA PRO A 10 -2.32 -1.94 5.38
C PRO A 10 -3.44 -2.98 5.26
N VAL A 11 -3.21 -4.06 4.52
CA VAL A 11 -4.20 -5.16 4.40
C VAL A 11 -4.53 -5.80 5.74
N THR A 12 -3.61 -5.77 6.71
CA THR A 12 -3.82 -6.20 8.09
C THR A 12 -4.83 -5.30 8.80
N ALA A 13 -4.72 -3.97 8.66
CA ALA A 13 -5.67 -3.01 9.21
C ALA A 13 -7.05 -3.09 8.54
N LEU A 14 -7.10 -3.50 7.26
CA LEU A 14 -8.33 -3.76 6.53
C LEU A 14 -9.01 -5.09 6.93
N GLY A 15 -8.29 -5.98 7.64
CA GLY A 15 -8.76 -7.30 8.03
C GLY A 15 -8.70 -8.32 6.88
N PHE A 16 -7.90 -8.06 5.83
CA PHE A 16 -7.79 -8.94 4.67
C PHE A 16 -6.89 -10.15 4.93
N VAL A 17 -6.10 -10.16 6.00
CA VAL A 17 -5.36 -11.33 6.44
C VAL A 17 -6.27 -12.23 7.24
N ALA A 18 -6.55 -13.43 6.74
CA ALA A 18 -7.37 -14.43 7.41
C ALA A 18 -6.55 -15.25 8.41
N SER A 19 -5.33 -15.63 8.03
CA SER A 19 -4.36 -16.31 8.89
C SER A 19 -2.93 -16.01 8.41
N CYS A 20 -2.00 -16.12 9.37
CA CYS A 20 -0.57 -15.98 9.10
C CYS A 20 0.18 -16.87 10.08
N THR A 21 0.90 -17.87 9.60
CA THR A 21 1.68 -18.79 10.40
C THR A 21 3.08 -19.00 9.84
N VAL A 22 4.04 -19.31 10.70
CA VAL A 22 5.41 -19.66 10.29
C VAL A 22 5.80 -20.97 10.94
N SER A 23 6.21 -21.93 10.14
CA SER A 23 6.71 -23.22 10.65
C SER A 23 8.15 -23.08 11.17
N GLU A 24 8.58 -24.03 12.01
CA GLU A 24 9.95 -24.07 12.57
C GLU A 24 11.03 -24.13 11.49
N ASP A 25 10.71 -24.70 10.31
CA ASP A 25 11.60 -24.74 9.16
C ASP A 25 11.50 -23.51 8.27
N GLY A 26 10.85 -22.43 8.72
CA GLY A 26 10.83 -21.12 8.07
C GLY A 26 9.91 -21.04 6.85
N VAL A 27 8.86 -21.86 6.78
CA VAL A 27 7.80 -21.70 5.78
C VAL A 27 6.73 -20.79 6.35
N ALA A 28 6.52 -19.63 5.72
CA ALA A 28 5.43 -18.72 6.04
C ALA A 28 4.22 -19.07 5.17
N ASP A 29 3.08 -19.28 5.81
CA ASP A 29 1.79 -19.57 5.19
C ASP A 29 0.81 -18.44 5.55
N VAL A 30 0.33 -17.70 4.53
CA VAL A 30 -0.52 -16.53 4.70
C VAL A 30 -1.75 -16.66 3.82
N HIS A 31 -2.92 -16.60 4.45
CA HIS A 31 -4.20 -16.59 3.76
C HIS A 31 -4.79 -15.19 3.72
N LEU A 32 -5.15 -14.75 2.53
CA LEU A 32 -5.81 -13.48 2.28
C LEU A 32 -7.26 -13.69 1.88
N ARG A 33 -8.14 -12.80 2.32
CA ARG A 33 -9.56 -12.79 2.00
C ARG A 33 -10.02 -11.41 1.59
N LEU A 34 -10.98 -11.33 0.68
CA LEU A 34 -11.49 -10.09 0.14
C LEU A 34 -12.94 -9.83 0.53
N PRO A 35 -13.39 -8.55 0.52
CA PRO A 35 -14.76 -8.19 0.86
C PRO A 35 -15.81 -8.87 -0.02
N THR A 36 -15.47 -9.16 -1.27
CA THR A 36 -16.39 -9.83 -2.20
C THR A 36 -15.68 -10.92 -2.99
N TYR A 37 -16.44 -11.90 -3.45
CA TYR A 37 -15.97 -12.92 -4.39
C TYR A 37 -15.52 -12.32 -5.74
N PHE A 38 -16.01 -11.12 -6.10
CA PHE A 38 -15.80 -10.47 -7.38
C PHE A 38 -14.96 -9.19 -7.29
N CYS A 39 -14.09 -9.05 -6.29
CA CYS A 39 -13.11 -7.96 -6.29
C CYS A 39 -12.29 -7.98 -7.59
N ALA A 40 -11.88 -6.82 -8.10
CA ALA A 40 -11.18 -6.74 -9.37
C ALA A 40 -9.90 -7.59 -9.37
N PRO A 41 -9.69 -8.49 -10.36
CA PRO A 41 -8.55 -9.43 -10.37
C PRO A 41 -7.19 -8.75 -10.37
N ASN A 42 -7.06 -7.61 -11.04
CA ASN A 42 -5.83 -6.81 -11.06
C ASN A 42 -5.46 -6.28 -9.66
N PHE A 43 -6.45 -5.83 -8.90
CA PHE A 43 -6.26 -5.42 -7.51
C PHE A 43 -5.91 -6.61 -6.61
N ALA A 44 -6.63 -7.71 -6.74
CA ALA A 44 -6.38 -8.94 -5.99
C ALA A 44 -4.98 -9.49 -6.27
N PHE A 45 -4.56 -9.54 -7.53
CA PHE A 45 -3.22 -9.96 -7.94
C PHE A 45 -2.12 -9.09 -7.31
N LEU A 46 -2.25 -7.75 -7.40
CA LEU A 46 -1.28 -6.83 -6.78
C LEU A 46 -1.16 -7.06 -5.28
N MET A 47 -2.27 -7.32 -4.58
CA MET A 47 -2.25 -7.61 -3.15
C MET A 47 -1.48 -8.89 -2.82
N VAL A 48 -1.76 -9.98 -3.53
CA VAL A 48 -1.10 -11.27 -3.30
C VAL A 48 0.38 -11.18 -3.65
N ALA A 49 0.74 -10.52 -4.76
CA ALA A 49 2.13 -10.32 -5.17
C ALA A 49 2.91 -9.46 -4.16
N ASP A 50 2.32 -8.35 -3.69
CA ASP A 50 2.95 -7.49 -2.68
C ASP A 50 3.10 -8.23 -1.33
N ALA A 51 2.12 -9.05 -0.94
CA ALA A 51 2.24 -9.91 0.24
C ALA A 51 3.38 -10.91 0.11
N TYR A 52 3.48 -11.55 -1.05
CA TYR A 52 4.56 -12.49 -1.35
C TYR A 52 5.94 -11.84 -1.21
N GLU A 53 6.13 -10.67 -1.82
CA GLU A 53 7.39 -9.92 -1.70
C GLU A 53 7.71 -9.52 -0.26
N ALA A 54 6.71 -8.99 0.46
CA ALA A 54 6.89 -8.53 1.83
C ALA A 54 7.25 -9.68 2.77
N VAL A 55 6.53 -10.79 2.71
CA VAL A 55 6.75 -11.97 3.56
C VAL A 55 8.08 -12.64 3.20
N SER A 56 8.42 -12.73 1.91
CA SER A 56 9.70 -13.32 1.47
C SER A 56 10.92 -12.51 1.92
N ALA A 57 10.76 -11.20 2.20
CA ALA A 57 11.84 -10.33 2.67
C ALA A 57 12.07 -10.43 4.19
N VAL A 58 11.22 -11.13 4.94
CA VAL A 58 11.37 -11.27 6.41
C VAL A 58 12.53 -12.20 6.74
N ALA A 59 13.40 -11.75 7.64
CA ALA A 59 14.51 -12.56 8.12
C ALA A 59 14.01 -13.86 8.77
N GLY A 60 14.55 -15.00 8.36
CA GLY A 60 14.15 -16.32 8.83
C GLY A 60 13.07 -17.00 7.98
N VAL A 61 12.37 -16.29 7.11
CA VAL A 61 11.49 -16.90 6.12
C VAL A 61 12.32 -17.47 4.97
N ARG A 62 12.21 -18.78 4.76
CA ARG A 62 12.87 -19.50 3.67
C ARG A 62 11.95 -19.71 2.46
N ARG A 63 10.65 -19.77 2.71
CA ARG A 63 9.61 -19.89 1.68
C ARG A 63 8.34 -19.18 2.15
N ALA A 64 7.75 -18.38 1.27
CA ALA A 64 6.44 -17.78 1.46
C ALA A 64 5.41 -18.55 0.61
N ALA A 65 4.28 -18.88 1.21
CA ALA A 65 3.07 -19.35 0.56
C ALA A 65 1.98 -18.33 0.85
N ILE A 66 1.52 -17.63 -0.18
CA ILE A 66 0.45 -16.65 -0.05
C ILE A 66 -0.74 -17.15 -0.85
N VAL A 67 -1.86 -17.31 -0.21
CA VAL A 67 -3.08 -17.86 -0.79
C VAL A 67 -4.21 -16.84 -0.68
N LEU A 68 -4.83 -16.54 -1.80
CA LEU A 68 -6.07 -15.79 -1.85
C LEU A 68 -7.23 -16.77 -1.75
N ASP A 69 -8.01 -16.67 -0.69
CA ASP A 69 -9.18 -17.51 -0.46
C ASP A 69 -10.42 -16.90 -1.10
N ASP A 70 -11.36 -17.78 -1.52
CA ASP A 70 -12.75 -17.45 -1.84
C ASP A 70 -12.90 -16.25 -2.80
N HIS A 71 -12.19 -16.32 -3.93
CA HIS A 71 -12.26 -15.35 -5.02
C HIS A 71 -12.40 -16.07 -6.37
N PHE A 72 -13.17 -15.52 -7.31
CA PHE A 72 -13.45 -16.21 -8.58
C PHE A 72 -12.21 -16.47 -9.46
N ALA A 73 -11.15 -15.69 -9.28
CA ALA A 73 -9.88 -15.84 -9.99
C ALA A 73 -8.74 -16.31 -9.07
N SER A 74 -9.04 -16.89 -7.91
CA SER A 74 -8.02 -17.30 -6.93
C SER A 74 -6.99 -18.26 -7.51
N ASP A 75 -7.42 -19.25 -8.31
CA ASP A 75 -6.51 -20.24 -8.88
C ASP A 75 -5.45 -19.58 -9.76
N ALA A 76 -5.87 -18.76 -10.73
CA ALA A 76 -4.94 -18.05 -11.63
C ALA A 76 -4.00 -17.08 -10.86
N ILE A 77 -4.53 -16.39 -9.85
CA ILE A 77 -3.74 -15.47 -9.02
C ILE A 77 -2.71 -16.23 -8.18
N ASN A 78 -3.14 -17.27 -7.48
CA ASN A 78 -2.29 -18.04 -6.59
C ASN A 78 -1.17 -18.78 -7.36
N GLU A 79 -1.51 -19.42 -8.46
CA GLU A 79 -0.55 -20.10 -9.33
C GLU A 79 0.44 -19.11 -9.96
N GLY A 80 -0.07 -17.98 -10.49
CA GLY A 80 0.76 -16.96 -11.11
C GLY A 80 1.75 -16.34 -10.15
N VAL A 81 1.32 -15.95 -8.97
CA VAL A 81 2.20 -15.35 -7.96
C VAL A 81 3.20 -16.39 -7.42
N ALA A 82 2.80 -17.63 -7.17
CA ALA A 82 3.69 -18.69 -6.73
C ALA A 82 4.78 -19.00 -7.78
N ALA A 83 4.42 -18.97 -9.06
CA ALA A 83 5.36 -19.12 -10.20
C ALA A 83 6.20 -17.85 -10.46
N ARG A 84 5.90 -16.71 -9.78
CA ARG A 84 6.45 -15.38 -10.07
C ARG A 84 6.16 -14.91 -11.50
N ALA A 85 5.05 -15.35 -12.06
CA ALA A 85 4.54 -14.89 -13.34
C ALA A 85 3.99 -13.46 -13.22
N GLY A 86 4.04 -12.71 -14.33
CA GLY A 86 3.36 -11.42 -14.42
C GLY A 86 1.84 -11.56 -14.48
N PHE A 87 1.13 -10.45 -14.43
CA PHE A 87 -0.32 -10.44 -14.53
C PHE A 87 -0.81 -10.99 -15.88
N VAL A 88 -0.15 -10.57 -16.97
CA VAL A 88 -0.50 -11.03 -18.34
C VAL A 88 -0.33 -12.55 -18.47
N GLU A 89 0.78 -13.09 -17.97
CA GLU A 89 1.06 -14.53 -18.02
C GLU A 89 0.08 -15.34 -17.16
N SER A 90 -0.33 -14.78 -15.99
CA SER A 90 -1.27 -15.44 -15.09
C SER A 90 -2.71 -15.48 -15.62
N PHE A 91 -3.05 -14.58 -16.54
CA PHE A 91 -4.40 -14.44 -17.11
C PHE A 91 -4.37 -14.62 -18.64
N ASP A 92 -3.86 -15.74 -19.10
CA ASP A 92 -3.64 -16.07 -20.51
C ASP A 92 -4.80 -15.63 -21.43
N GLY A 93 -4.51 -14.71 -22.35
CA GLY A 93 -5.47 -14.15 -23.31
C GLY A 93 -6.56 -13.22 -22.74
N LEU A 94 -6.61 -13.02 -21.42
CA LEU A 94 -7.60 -12.15 -20.75
C LEU A 94 -7.00 -10.81 -20.30
N ALA A 95 -5.70 -10.72 -20.17
CA ALA A 95 -4.99 -9.50 -19.79
C ALA A 95 -4.16 -8.97 -20.95
N ALA A 96 -4.25 -7.65 -21.22
CA ALA A 96 -3.56 -7.00 -22.33
C ALA A 96 -2.29 -6.25 -21.92
N ALA A 97 -2.09 -6.00 -20.62
CA ALA A 97 -0.95 -5.25 -20.09
C ALA A 97 -0.65 -5.62 -18.65
N GLU A 98 0.61 -5.43 -18.25
CA GLU A 98 1.06 -5.53 -16.86
C GLU A 98 0.49 -4.40 -15.98
N LEU A 99 0.65 -4.51 -14.66
CA LEU A 99 0.00 -3.65 -13.68
C LEU A 99 0.86 -2.48 -13.19
N ASP A 100 1.99 -2.18 -13.81
CA ASP A 100 2.91 -1.13 -13.35
C ASP A 100 2.28 0.25 -13.37
N ASP A 101 1.56 0.60 -14.45
CA ASP A 101 0.86 1.88 -14.56
C ASP A 101 -0.25 2.00 -13.51
N LEU A 102 -1.01 0.93 -13.30
CA LEU A 102 -2.05 0.89 -12.28
C LEU A 102 -1.46 1.04 -10.87
N ARG A 103 -0.35 0.36 -10.61
CA ARG A 103 0.41 0.48 -9.36
C ARG A 103 0.88 1.92 -9.14
N ALA A 104 1.45 2.55 -10.16
CA ALA A 104 1.87 3.95 -10.10
C ALA A 104 0.69 4.89 -9.81
N ASP A 105 -0.46 4.66 -10.42
CA ASP A 105 -1.66 5.45 -10.18
C ASP A 105 -2.18 5.32 -8.73
N PHE A 106 -2.12 4.13 -8.14
CA PHE A 106 -2.46 3.95 -6.73
C PHE A 106 -1.50 4.72 -5.82
N ILE A 107 -0.19 4.67 -6.10
CA ILE A 107 0.80 5.40 -5.31
C ILE A 107 0.62 6.92 -5.49
N ARG A 108 0.30 7.43 -6.68
CA ARG A 108 -0.02 8.85 -6.90
C ARG A 108 -1.23 9.30 -6.07
N LYS A 109 -2.28 8.47 -6.00
CA LYS A 109 -3.44 8.72 -5.13
C LYS A 109 -3.05 8.73 -3.65
N ALA A 110 -2.18 7.79 -3.23
CA ALA A 110 -1.66 7.74 -1.87
C ALA A 110 -0.82 8.98 -1.51
N VAL A 111 0.01 9.49 -2.43
CA VAL A 111 0.75 10.77 -2.26
C VAL A 111 -0.23 11.92 -2.05
N LEU A 112 -1.29 12.03 -2.86
CA LEU A 112 -2.29 13.08 -2.70
C LEU A 112 -3.03 12.96 -1.36
N ALA A 113 -3.50 11.77 -1.00
CA ALA A 113 -4.17 11.54 0.28
C ALA A 113 -3.25 11.84 1.48
N GLY A 114 -2.01 11.39 1.41
CA GLY A 114 -0.98 11.65 2.41
C GLY A 114 -0.66 13.14 2.55
N THR A 115 -0.65 13.89 1.44
CA THR A 115 -0.50 15.35 1.47
C THR A 115 -1.60 16.00 2.32
N ASP A 116 -2.86 15.62 2.18
CA ASP A 116 -3.94 16.18 3.02
C ASP A 116 -3.80 15.75 4.49
N ARG A 117 -3.43 14.48 4.77
CA ARG A 117 -3.18 14.02 6.15
C ARG A 117 -2.12 14.84 6.85
N VAL A 118 -1.05 15.20 6.15
CA VAL A 118 0.06 16.02 6.68
C VAL A 118 -0.35 17.49 6.81
N CYS A 119 -1.03 18.06 5.81
CA CYS A 119 -1.38 19.48 5.80
C CYS A 119 -2.52 19.82 6.76
N ARG A 120 -3.48 18.93 6.95
CA ARG A 120 -4.67 19.19 7.78
C ARG A 120 -4.34 19.58 9.24
N PRO A 121 -3.45 18.88 9.97
CA PRO A 121 -3.05 19.29 11.32
C PRO A 121 -2.35 20.66 11.34
N LEU A 122 -1.54 20.97 10.33
CA LEU A 122 -0.84 22.25 10.21
C LEU A 122 -1.83 23.40 10.02
N LEU A 123 -2.81 23.24 9.16
CA LEU A 123 -3.89 24.21 8.95
C LEU A 123 -4.73 24.39 10.24
N ALA A 124 -5.04 23.29 10.93
CA ALA A 124 -5.75 23.33 12.22
C ALA A 124 -4.95 24.07 13.32
N ALA A 125 -3.61 24.02 13.23
CA ALA A 125 -2.70 24.75 14.11
C ALA A 125 -2.49 26.23 13.70
N GLY A 126 -3.22 26.72 12.70
CA GLY A 126 -3.20 28.12 12.27
C GLY A 126 -2.19 28.47 11.18
N ARG A 127 -1.53 27.46 10.56
CA ARG A 127 -0.71 27.71 9.36
C ARG A 127 -1.62 28.11 8.20
N THR A 128 -1.15 29.04 7.38
CA THR A 128 -1.83 29.45 6.15
C THR A 128 -1.48 28.55 4.97
N THR A 129 -2.22 28.63 3.88
CA THR A 129 -1.87 27.95 2.62
C THR A 129 -0.53 28.44 2.06
N ASP A 130 -0.21 29.71 2.24
CA ASP A 130 1.06 30.27 1.80
C ASP A 130 2.22 29.74 2.65
N ASP A 131 2.03 29.55 3.94
CA ASP A 131 3.02 28.86 4.80
C ASP A 131 3.29 27.44 4.27
N LEU A 132 2.23 26.68 3.95
CA LEU A 132 2.38 25.31 3.42
C LEU A 132 3.12 25.28 2.08
N ALA A 133 2.92 26.29 1.24
CA ALA A 133 3.60 26.41 -0.04
C ALA A 133 5.11 26.68 0.12
N ALA A 134 5.49 27.39 1.16
CA ALA A 134 6.87 27.72 1.47
C ALA A 134 7.61 26.63 2.26
N MET A 135 6.86 25.72 2.92
CA MET A 135 7.41 24.66 3.77
C MET A 135 8.11 23.57 2.98
N THR A 136 9.13 22.99 3.62
CA THR A 136 9.77 21.74 3.20
C THR A 136 9.24 20.53 4.01
N LEU A 137 9.52 19.32 3.55
CA LEU A 137 9.18 18.10 4.28
C LEU A 137 9.89 18.00 5.66
N GLY A 138 11.09 18.53 5.77
CA GLY A 138 11.86 18.55 7.02
C GLY A 138 11.26 19.46 8.10
N GLU A 139 10.55 20.52 7.71
CA GLU A 139 9.89 21.46 8.62
C GLU A 139 8.57 20.93 9.17
N VAL A 140 8.01 19.87 8.56
CA VAL A 140 6.80 19.21 9.06
C VAL A 140 7.13 18.43 10.34
N PRO A 141 6.35 18.56 11.42
CA PRO A 141 6.55 17.75 12.62
C PRO A 141 6.61 16.25 12.33
N ALA A 142 7.50 15.54 13.02
CA ALA A 142 7.64 14.10 12.87
C ALA A 142 6.30 13.38 13.16
N SER A 143 5.88 12.53 12.25
CA SER A 143 4.64 11.77 12.35
C SER A 143 4.66 10.57 11.39
N GLY A 144 3.88 9.54 11.68
CA GLY A 144 3.72 8.42 10.77
C GLY A 144 3.15 8.83 9.40
N ASP A 145 2.32 9.86 9.33
CA ASP A 145 1.79 10.37 8.05
C ASP A 145 2.88 11.06 7.21
N ARG A 146 3.81 11.80 7.86
CA ARG A 146 4.95 12.41 7.17
C ARG A 146 5.87 11.33 6.58
N GLU A 147 6.23 10.33 7.38
CA GLU A 147 7.13 9.26 6.93
C GLU A 147 6.48 8.45 5.79
N ARG A 148 5.21 8.11 5.92
CA ARG A 148 4.45 7.43 4.87
C ARG A 148 4.38 8.25 3.58
N LEU A 149 4.21 9.57 3.67
CA LEU A 149 4.23 10.45 2.50
C LEU A 149 5.61 10.43 1.82
N ARG A 150 6.70 10.42 2.58
CA ARG A 150 8.08 10.29 2.05
C ARG A 150 8.27 8.98 1.31
N GLU A 151 7.86 7.87 1.91
CA GLU A 151 7.94 6.53 1.30
C GLU A 151 7.20 6.48 -0.03
N ARG A 152 5.95 6.98 -0.08
CA ARG A 152 5.16 7.02 -1.31
C ARG A 152 5.79 7.89 -2.40
N ARG A 153 6.41 9.00 -2.01
CA ARG A 153 7.16 9.82 -2.96
C ARG A 153 8.41 9.11 -3.47
N ALA A 154 9.16 8.45 -2.59
CA ALA A 154 10.34 7.67 -2.97
C ALA A 154 9.99 6.54 -3.96
N GLU A 155 8.87 5.83 -3.75
CA GLU A 155 8.38 4.79 -4.67
C GLU A 155 8.11 5.31 -6.09
N LEU A 156 7.75 6.59 -6.24
CA LEU A 156 7.53 7.25 -7.53
C LEU A 156 8.75 8.01 -8.06
N GLY A 157 9.88 7.99 -7.34
CA GLY A 157 11.04 8.82 -7.68
C GLY A 157 10.81 10.32 -7.52
N LEU A 158 9.82 10.73 -6.71
CA LEU A 158 9.51 12.13 -6.42
C LEU A 158 10.41 12.71 -5.33
N PRO A 159 10.59 14.05 -5.26
CA PRO A 159 11.35 14.70 -4.20
C PRO A 159 10.84 14.34 -2.80
N CYS A 160 11.69 13.74 -1.95
CA CYS A 160 11.32 13.21 -0.62
C CYS A 160 12.33 13.48 0.49
N SER A 161 13.43 14.25 0.23
CA SER A 161 14.38 14.68 1.24
C SER A 161 13.81 15.77 2.16
N ASP A 162 14.53 16.10 3.22
CA ASP A 162 14.12 17.17 4.14
C ASP A 162 13.97 18.53 3.45
N ASP A 163 14.82 18.83 2.47
CA ASP A 163 14.79 20.09 1.72
C ASP A 163 13.73 20.09 0.60
N SER A 164 13.05 18.97 0.36
CA SER A 164 12.04 18.87 -0.68
C SER A 164 10.80 19.70 -0.33
N PRO A 165 10.16 20.38 -1.30
CA PRO A 165 8.91 21.09 -1.05
C PRO A 165 7.83 20.19 -0.45
N LEU A 166 7.10 20.70 0.55
CA LEU A 166 5.96 19.97 1.14
C LEU A 166 4.88 19.65 0.09
N LEU A 167 4.60 20.59 -0.80
CA LEU A 167 3.55 20.45 -1.82
C LEU A 167 4.17 20.26 -3.20
N VAL A 168 4.04 19.05 -3.74
CA VAL A 168 4.52 18.71 -5.09
C VAL A 168 3.40 18.07 -5.92
N ASP A 169 3.48 18.22 -7.21
CA ASP A 169 2.66 17.49 -8.17
C ASP A 169 3.03 16.00 -8.15
N ALA A 170 2.05 15.12 -7.98
CA ALA A 170 2.27 13.67 -7.82
C ALA A 170 2.68 12.95 -9.12
N VAL A 171 2.74 13.65 -10.25
CA VAL A 171 3.18 13.11 -11.54
C VAL A 171 4.57 13.62 -11.88
N THR A 172 4.77 14.94 -11.77
CA THR A 172 5.99 15.60 -12.23
C THR A 172 7.02 15.84 -11.13
N GLY A 173 6.62 15.81 -9.86
CA GLY A 173 7.46 16.19 -8.72
C GLY A 173 7.71 17.69 -8.59
N ALA A 174 7.16 18.51 -9.48
CA ALA A 174 7.33 19.96 -9.44
C ALA A 174 6.61 20.55 -8.22
N ALA A 175 7.19 21.59 -7.59
CA ALA A 175 6.55 22.33 -6.52
C ALA A 175 5.24 22.97 -7.01
N ILE A 176 4.20 22.94 -6.16
CA ILE A 176 2.90 23.53 -6.47
C ILE A 176 2.97 25.04 -6.30
N GLY A 177 2.77 25.79 -7.38
CA GLY A 177 2.71 27.25 -7.34
C GLY A 177 1.46 27.76 -6.59
N VAL A 178 1.57 28.96 -6.00
CA VAL A 178 0.53 29.58 -5.14
C VAL A 178 -0.85 29.61 -5.79
N GLN A 179 -0.92 29.89 -7.10
CA GLN A 179 -2.20 29.94 -7.82
C GLN A 179 -2.88 28.56 -7.94
N ALA A 180 -2.13 27.46 -7.96
CA ALA A 180 -2.65 26.11 -8.06
C ALA A 180 -2.98 25.48 -6.69
N LEU A 181 -2.53 26.09 -5.58
CA LEU A 181 -2.68 25.54 -4.22
C LEU A 181 -4.11 25.22 -3.83
N PRO A 182 -5.12 26.13 -4.02
CA PRO A 182 -6.48 25.83 -3.59
C PRO A 182 -7.05 24.60 -4.28
N LEU A 183 -6.75 24.43 -5.57
CA LEU A 183 -7.20 23.26 -6.33
C LEU A 183 -6.45 21.99 -5.90
N HIS A 184 -5.14 22.08 -5.69
CA HIS A 184 -4.31 20.96 -5.25
C HIS A 184 -4.75 20.43 -3.87
N LEU A 185 -4.93 21.31 -2.89
CA LEU A 185 -5.37 20.92 -1.54
C LEU A 185 -6.80 20.35 -1.55
N ARG A 186 -7.69 20.89 -2.39
CA ARG A 186 -9.03 20.32 -2.58
C ARG A 186 -8.96 18.91 -3.16
N LYS A 187 -8.14 18.69 -4.20
CA LYS A 187 -7.92 17.39 -4.81
C LYS A 187 -7.34 16.40 -3.80
N ALA A 188 -6.33 16.80 -3.03
CA ALA A 188 -5.73 16.00 -1.97
C ALA A 188 -6.77 15.55 -0.93
N ARG A 189 -7.59 16.49 -0.45
CA ARG A 189 -8.68 16.20 0.50
C ARG A 189 -9.72 15.24 -0.07
N LEU A 190 -10.18 15.45 -1.30
CA LEU A 190 -11.17 14.57 -1.94
C LEU A 190 -10.61 13.16 -2.13
N THR A 191 -9.35 13.04 -2.52
CA THR A 191 -8.69 11.73 -2.68
C THR A 191 -8.60 11.01 -1.34
N ARG A 192 -8.21 11.69 -0.25
CA ARG A 192 -8.19 11.08 1.09
C ARG A 192 -9.57 10.64 1.54
N VAL A 193 -10.58 11.51 1.44
CA VAL A 193 -11.95 11.18 1.87
C VAL A 193 -12.50 9.99 1.08
N GLY A 194 -12.24 9.94 -0.24
CA GLY A 194 -12.64 8.82 -1.08
C GLY A 194 -11.96 7.50 -0.67
N ALA A 195 -10.65 7.52 -0.41
CA ALA A 195 -9.91 6.34 0.04
C ALA A 195 -10.43 5.84 1.40
N GLU A 196 -10.63 6.73 2.38
CA GLU A 196 -11.15 6.39 3.70
C GLU A 196 -12.58 5.83 3.65
N ALA A 197 -13.44 6.39 2.79
CA ALA A 197 -14.80 5.88 2.59
C ALA A 197 -14.77 4.45 1.99
N ASN A 198 -13.93 4.23 0.96
CA ASN A 198 -13.77 2.91 0.36
C ASN A 198 -13.23 1.89 1.36
N SER A 199 -12.23 2.25 2.16
CA SER A 199 -11.71 1.41 3.25
C SER A 199 -12.82 1.03 4.25
N GLY A 200 -13.66 1.98 4.62
CA GLY A 200 -14.81 1.75 5.50
C GLY A 200 -15.81 0.75 4.93
N ILE A 201 -16.15 0.90 3.64
CA ILE A 201 -17.03 0.00 2.90
C ILE A 201 -16.43 -1.41 2.84
N CYS A 202 -15.16 -1.52 2.42
CA CYS A 202 -14.46 -2.81 2.33
C CYS A 202 -14.43 -3.55 3.67
N ARG A 203 -14.12 -2.87 4.78
CA ARG A 203 -14.15 -3.45 6.13
C ARG A 203 -15.54 -3.89 6.54
N GLY A 204 -16.56 -3.11 6.21
CA GLY A 204 -17.97 -3.47 6.48
C GLY A 204 -18.38 -4.73 5.75
N MET A 205 -18.18 -4.77 4.45
CA MET A 205 -18.52 -5.92 3.60
C MET A 205 -17.74 -7.19 3.99
N LEU A 206 -16.44 -7.04 4.31
CA LEU A 206 -15.62 -8.18 4.77
C LEU A 206 -16.15 -8.77 6.07
N ARG A 207 -16.48 -7.92 7.05
CA ARG A 207 -17.04 -8.34 8.33
C ARG A 207 -18.36 -9.09 8.14
N ASP A 208 -19.25 -8.57 7.28
CA ASP A 208 -20.56 -9.17 7.02
C ASP A 208 -20.39 -10.53 6.30
N ARG A 209 -19.48 -10.61 5.33
CA ARG A 209 -19.20 -11.84 4.58
C ARG A 209 -18.69 -12.97 5.46
N TYR A 210 -17.85 -12.65 6.46
CA TYR A 210 -17.21 -13.63 7.32
C TYR A 210 -17.71 -13.60 8.77
N ALA A 211 -18.89 -13.03 9.02
CA ALA A 211 -19.50 -12.93 10.35
C ALA A 211 -19.72 -14.28 11.05
N GLY A 212 -19.85 -15.37 10.28
CA GLY A 212 -20.02 -16.74 10.80
C GLY A 212 -18.74 -17.58 10.84
N ALA A 213 -17.66 -17.13 10.21
CA ALA A 213 -16.37 -17.77 10.29
C ALA A 213 -15.70 -17.27 11.58
N GLY A 214 -15.67 -18.09 12.64
CA GLY A 214 -14.98 -17.74 13.86
C GLY A 214 -13.58 -17.23 13.53
N VAL A 215 -13.25 -16.03 14.00
CA VAL A 215 -11.91 -15.45 13.91
C VAL A 215 -11.05 -16.33 14.80
N GLY A 216 -10.41 -17.33 14.21
CA GLY A 216 -9.33 -18.05 14.84
C GLY A 216 -8.17 -17.07 14.98
N ALA A 217 -8.18 -16.25 16.03
CA ALA A 217 -7.02 -15.51 16.43
C ALA A 217 -5.99 -16.53 16.94
N VAL A 218 -5.21 -17.08 16.02
CA VAL A 218 -3.96 -17.75 16.39
C VAL A 218 -2.96 -16.63 16.62
N HIS A 219 -2.85 -16.19 17.85
CA HIS A 219 -1.77 -15.34 18.31
C HIS A 219 -0.52 -16.23 18.42
N ASP A 220 0.21 -16.38 17.32
CA ASP A 220 1.57 -16.92 17.30
C ASP A 220 2.53 -15.74 17.43
N PRO A 221 3.39 -15.68 18.47
CA PRO A 221 4.37 -14.60 18.64
C PRO A 221 5.32 -14.44 17.44
N ASN A 222 5.48 -15.46 16.59
CA ASN A 222 6.20 -15.33 15.32
C ASN A 222 5.39 -14.65 14.21
N SER A 223 4.08 -14.56 14.33
CA SER A 223 3.23 -13.87 13.35
C SER A 223 3.33 -12.34 13.45
N ASP A 224 3.77 -11.78 14.59
CA ASP A 224 3.89 -10.34 14.78
C ASP A 224 4.96 -9.75 13.85
N ALA A 225 6.11 -10.42 13.70
CA ALA A 225 7.17 -9.99 12.78
C ALA A 225 6.71 -10.01 11.31
N LEU A 226 5.84 -10.94 10.91
CA LEU A 226 5.29 -11.00 9.56
C LEU A 226 4.21 -9.95 9.35
N ASN A 227 3.37 -9.69 10.33
CA ASN A 227 2.39 -8.63 10.31
C ASN A 227 3.08 -7.25 10.25
N ASP A 228 4.16 -7.06 11.01
CA ASP A 228 4.97 -5.85 10.98
C ASP A 228 5.66 -5.68 9.62
N ALA A 229 6.21 -6.74 9.02
CA ALA A 229 6.80 -6.69 7.69
C ALA A 229 5.76 -6.36 6.58
N MET A 230 4.54 -6.87 6.70
CA MET A 230 3.44 -6.50 5.80
C MET A 230 2.97 -5.06 6.02
N ASN A 231 3.25 -4.46 7.18
CA ASN A 231 2.92 -3.08 7.53
C ASN A 231 4.08 -2.10 7.30
N ASP A 232 5.34 -2.59 7.36
CA ASP A 232 6.53 -1.75 7.23
C ASP A 232 6.90 -1.53 5.75
N SER A 233 7.11 -0.27 5.40
CA SER A 233 7.36 0.19 4.03
C SER A 233 8.84 0.47 3.74
N THR A 234 9.77 -0.02 4.54
CA THR A 234 11.20 0.27 4.32
C THR A 234 11.69 -0.44 3.05
N PRO A 235 12.09 0.29 1.99
CA PRO A 235 12.64 -0.31 0.80
C PRO A 235 14.01 -0.91 1.10
N ALA A 236 14.26 -2.14 0.63
CA ALA A 236 15.60 -2.71 0.62
C ALA A 236 16.53 -1.83 -0.24
N PRO A 237 17.78 -1.59 0.18
CA PRO A 237 18.72 -0.79 -0.60
C PRO A 237 18.96 -1.45 -1.96
N ALA A 238 18.88 -0.64 -3.03
CA ALA A 238 19.19 -1.05 -4.38
C ALA A 238 20.60 -1.66 -4.42
N ARG A 239 20.73 -2.90 -4.90
CA ARG A 239 22.04 -3.47 -5.21
C ARG A 239 22.62 -2.68 -6.37
N VAL A 240 23.67 -1.92 -6.11
CA VAL A 240 24.55 -1.38 -7.14
C VAL A 240 25.39 -2.56 -7.63
N GLU A 241 25.10 -3.05 -8.83
CA GLU A 241 26.03 -3.96 -9.53
C GLU A 241 27.19 -3.11 -10.04
N GLU A 242 28.32 -3.16 -9.33
CA GLU A 242 29.60 -2.72 -9.86
C GLU A 242 30.02 -3.73 -10.95
N HIS A 243 29.91 -3.33 -12.19
CA HIS A 243 30.64 -3.97 -13.27
C HIS A 243 32.07 -3.43 -13.29
N ALA A 244 33.02 -4.29 -12.90
CA ALA A 244 34.45 -4.14 -13.18
C ALA A 244 34.76 -4.72 -14.56
#